data_beff0a0170f7878983ed7a5647729913
#
_entry.id   beff0a0170f7878983ed7a5647729913
#
_cell.length_a   1.000
_cell.length_b   1.000
_cell.length_c   1.000
_cell.angle_alpha   90.00
_cell.angle_beta   90.00
_cell.angle_gamma   90.00
#
_symmetry.space_group_name_H-M   'P 1'
#
loop_
_entity.id
_entity.type
_entity.pdbx_description
1 polymer ?
#
loop_
_entity_poly.entity_id
_entity_poly.type
_entity_poly.pdbx_seq_one_letter_code
_entity_poly.pdbx_strand_id
1 'polypeptide(L)'
;MTGESKLEDRRMQREQGDVNTTPNRRKYWERNLSPEARRWFEEDARYFLHQSLSTPVLNVLAGAEGIYIRDLDGKRFIDMHGNGVHNAGFNNPEVIAAIRRQLDEGLTFCPRRYTNIPAIQLAKKLAEITPAGLCRSLFCPGGSEAIEMALTLARQVTGRFKTISFWDSFHGAGFGSAGIGGEEHFHGGLGPMMPGSFHVEFPNYYRNPWGFDREEDVDAECLRQIELVLRREPEMSAIIGEPISATPVVPSRRYWEGVQDLCRRYGALLIFDEIIEGFGRTGKMFASEHFVTPDVLVLGKSLGGGVLPFAGIVTHEHYNTLQHRSIGHYTHEKNALCAAAALAEIEFIETRRLADHSAALGAYTLQRLNQMQERHPMIGHVAGLGLHIGIDLIKDRATKERAVDEAEIIMFKCLERGLSFKTIDGNVLTLRPALVITREEMDRALDILEEAIDEVERGQSY
;
A
#
# COMPACT_ATOMS: atom_id res chain seq x y z
N MET A 1 5.33 24.35 25.27
CA MET A 1 5.07 24.46 23.82
C MET A 1 4.18 25.67 23.60
N THR A 2 4.61 26.60 22.80
CA THR A 2 3.85 27.80 22.42
C THR A 2 2.70 27.42 21.49
N GLY A 3 1.67 28.27 21.37
CA GLY A 3 0.50 27.97 20.52
C GLY A 3 0.86 27.75 19.04
N GLU A 4 1.92 28.40 18.55
CA GLU A 4 2.45 28.24 17.19
C GLU A 4 3.04 26.83 16.96
N SER A 5 3.84 26.32 17.91
CA SER A 5 4.41 24.95 17.83
C SER A 5 3.31 23.86 17.78
N LYS A 6 2.16 24.07 18.45
CA LYS A 6 1.01 23.14 18.39
C LYS A 6 0.22 23.25 17.08
N LEU A 7 0.26 24.39 16.41
CA LEU A 7 -0.38 24.57 15.10
C LEU A 7 0.47 23.96 13.98
N GLU A 8 1.80 24.12 14.04
CA GLU A 8 2.75 23.47 13.13
C GLU A 8 2.73 21.94 13.27
N ASP A 9 2.73 21.41 14.50
CA ASP A 9 2.56 19.97 14.77
C ASP A 9 1.27 19.40 14.17
N ARG A 10 0.15 20.13 14.29
CA ARG A 10 -1.14 19.71 13.72
C ARG A 10 -1.15 19.78 12.20
N ARG A 11 -0.42 20.71 11.60
CA ARG A 11 -0.29 20.82 10.15
C ARG A 11 0.53 19.68 9.58
N MET A 12 1.69 19.37 10.16
CA MET A 12 2.52 18.22 9.78
C MET A 12 1.76 16.89 9.89
N GLN A 13 1.02 16.66 10.98
CA GLN A 13 0.19 15.47 11.13
C GLN A 13 -0.86 15.32 10.03
N ARG A 14 -1.41 16.42 9.50
CA ARG A 14 -2.39 16.39 8.40
C ARG A 14 -1.72 16.20 7.04
N GLU A 15 -0.49 16.65 6.87
CA GLU A 15 0.30 16.41 5.66
C GLU A 15 0.70 14.93 5.53
N GLN A 16 0.65 14.15 6.62
CA GLN A 16 0.94 12.72 6.64
C GLN A 16 -0.30 11.82 6.51
N GLY A 17 -1.47 12.37 6.33
CA GLY A 17 -2.70 11.61 6.06
C GLY A 17 -3.90 11.96 6.92
N ASP A 18 -4.88 11.06 6.96
CA ASP A 18 -6.15 11.24 7.65
C ASP A 18 -5.96 11.31 9.18
N VAL A 19 -6.50 12.35 9.81
CA VAL A 19 -6.51 12.54 11.26
C VAL A 19 -7.90 12.30 11.82
N ASN A 20 -7.99 11.50 12.89
CA ASN A 20 -9.28 11.06 13.44
C ASN A 20 -10.14 12.14 14.07
N THR A 21 -9.64 13.37 14.29
CA THR A 21 -10.29 14.37 15.15
C THR A 21 -10.44 15.74 14.51
N THR A 22 -10.55 15.82 13.18
CA THR A 22 -10.76 17.10 12.49
C THR A 22 -12.16 17.66 12.70
N PRO A 23 -12.37 18.97 12.54
CA PRO A 23 -13.69 19.58 12.59
C PRO A 23 -14.66 19.00 11.53
N ASN A 24 -14.18 18.69 10.33
CA ASN A 24 -15.01 18.13 9.27
C ASN A 24 -15.44 16.69 9.60
N ARG A 25 -14.56 15.89 10.19
CA ARG A 25 -14.90 14.55 10.67
C ARG A 25 -15.99 14.58 11.76
N ARG A 26 -15.93 15.54 12.67
CA ARG A 26 -17.01 15.75 13.68
C ARG A 26 -18.33 16.11 13.03
N LYS A 27 -18.35 17.03 12.05
CA LYS A 27 -19.56 17.34 11.30
C LYS A 27 -20.12 16.13 10.57
N TYR A 28 -19.24 15.28 9.98
CA TYR A 28 -19.66 14.03 9.34
C TYR A 28 -20.36 13.11 10.33
N TRP A 29 -19.80 12.90 11.52
CA TRP A 29 -20.43 12.08 12.57
C TRP A 29 -21.78 12.64 13.00
N GLU A 30 -21.88 13.93 13.22
CA GLU A 30 -23.13 14.60 13.63
C GLU A 30 -24.23 14.45 12.60
N ARG A 31 -23.91 14.50 11.32
CA ARG A 31 -24.86 14.45 10.20
C ARG A 31 -25.24 13.04 9.79
N ASN A 32 -24.31 12.10 9.86
CA ASN A 32 -24.45 10.82 9.18
C ASN A 32 -24.56 9.60 10.10
N LEU A 33 -24.21 9.68 11.39
CA LEU A 33 -24.37 8.55 12.29
C LEU A 33 -25.75 8.53 12.91
N SER A 34 -26.51 7.44 12.71
CA SER A 34 -27.72 7.17 13.44
C SER A 34 -27.47 7.00 14.94
N PRO A 35 -28.51 7.04 15.80
CA PRO A 35 -28.34 6.77 17.21
C PRO A 35 -27.76 5.40 17.52
N GLU A 36 -28.05 4.37 16.71
CA GLU A 36 -27.47 3.05 16.86
C GLU A 36 -25.99 3.02 16.44
N ALA A 37 -25.64 3.59 15.29
CA ALA A 37 -24.25 3.69 14.83
C ALA A 37 -23.41 4.49 15.82
N ARG A 38 -23.95 5.57 16.39
CA ARG A 38 -23.30 6.38 17.42
C ARG A 38 -23.01 5.60 18.69
N ARG A 39 -23.95 4.77 19.14
CA ARG A 39 -23.74 3.89 20.31
C ARG A 39 -22.55 2.95 20.09
N TRP A 40 -22.46 2.30 18.93
CA TRP A 40 -21.34 1.41 18.61
C TRP A 40 -20.02 2.14 18.41
N PHE A 41 -20.06 3.34 17.83
CA PHE A 41 -18.91 4.24 17.75
C PHE A 41 -18.35 4.61 19.14
N GLU A 42 -19.23 4.91 20.11
CA GLU A 42 -18.85 5.21 21.49
C GLU A 42 -18.28 3.97 22.21
N GLU A 43 -18.83 2.79 21.95
CA GLU A 43 -18.29 1.53 22.47
C GLU A 43 -16.90 1.21 21.87
N ASP A 44 -16.70 1.41 20.57
CA ASP A 44 -15.36 1.29 19.96
C ASP A 44 -14.34 2.21 20.64
N ALA A 45 -14.68 3.49 20.76
CA ALA A 45 -13.81 4.47 21.42
C ALA A 45 -13.54 4.16 22.91
N ARG A 46 -14.42 3.41 23.56
CA ARG A 46 -14.30 3.01 24.97
C ARG A 46 -13.35 1.83 25.19
N TYR A 47 -13.31 0.88 24.25
CA TYR A 47 -12.61 -0.38 24.44
C TYR A 47 -11.31 -0.51 23.63
N PHE A 48 -11.16 0.25 22.55
CA PHE A 48 -9.92 0.25 21.76
C PHE A 48 -8.96 1.36 22.17
N LEU A 49 -7.66 1.12 22.01
CA LEU A 49 -6.68 2.17 22.16
C LEU A 49 -6.87 3.23 21.07
N HIS A 50 -6.88 4.50 21.47
CA HIS A 50 -6.95 5.59 20.52
C HIS A 50 -5.61 5.74 19.79
N GLN A 51 -5.65 5.69 18.49
CA GLN A 51 -4.51 5.92 17.63
C GLN A 51 -4.94 6.55 16.30
N SER A 52 -4.05 7.24 15.64
CA SER A 52 -4.30 7.82 14.33
C SER A 52 -4.74 6.74 13.32
N LEU A 53 -5.61 7.09 12.39
CA LEU A 53 -6.15 6.25 11.32
C LEU A 53 -7.01 5.05 11.76
N SER A 54 -7.30 4.91 13.05
CA SER A 54 -8.04 3.77 13.59
C SER A 54 -9.13 4.21 14.55
N THR A 55 -8.81 4.67 15.76
CA THR A 55 -9.80 5.02 16.79
C THR A 55 -9.60 6.47 17.26
N PRO A 56 -10.66 7.31 17.25
CA PRO A 56 -12.05 7.05 16.93
C PRO A 56 -12.29 6.72 15.45
N VAL A 57 -13.17 5.76 15.18
CA VAL A 57 -13.48 5.29 13.83
C VAL A 57 -14.22 6.31 12.96
N LEU A 58 -14.28 6.11 11.66
CA LEU A 58 -15.04 6.96 10.75
C LEU A 58 -16.54 6.64 10.78
N ASN A 59 -16.88 5.35 10.71
CA ASN A 59 -18.26 4.84 10.68
C ASN A 59 -18.25 3.36 11.11
N VAL A 60 -19.41 2.78 11.32
CA VAL A 60 -19.60 1.38 11.70
C VAL A 60 -20.14 0.60 10.50
N LEU A 61 -19.40 -0.41 10.04
CA LEU A 61 -19.77 -1.23 8.90
C LEU A 61 -20.58 -2.46 9.33
N ALA A 62 -21.60 -2.80 8.54
CA ALA A 62 -22.42 -3.99 8.70
C ALA A 62 -22.15 -5.07 7.64
N GLY A 63 -21.45 -4.74 6.57
CA GLY A 63 -21.13 -5.71 5.52
C GLY A 63 -20.33 -5.10 4.37
N ALA A 64 -19.84 -5.99 3.50
CA ALA A 64 -19.15 -5.61 2.27
C ALA A 64 -19.34 -6.69 1.22
N GLU A 65 -19.40 -6.29 -0.07
CA GLU A 65 -19.56 -7.20 -1.21
C GLU A 65 -19.04 -6.54 -2.49
N GLY A 66 -18.25 -7.25 -3.26
CA GLY A 66 -17.66 -6.74 -4.51
C GLY A 66 -16.81 -5.51 -4.26
N ILE A 67 -17.23 -4.36 -4.79
CA ILE A 67 -16.56 -3.07 -4.59
C ILE A 67 -17.19 -2.22 -3.48
N TYR A 68 -18.23 -2.71 -2.83
CA TYR A 68 -19.05 -1.93 -1.91
C TYR A 68 -18.83 -2.32 -0.46
N ILE A 69 -18.68 -1.32 0.40
CA ILE A 69 -18.88 -1.44 1.85
C ILE A 69 -20.27 -0.88 2.21
N ARG A 70 -20.87 -1.36 3.28
CA ARG A 70 -22.20 -0.95 3.75
C ARG A 70 -22.17 -0.71 5.24
N ASP A 71 -22.65 0.46 5.67
CA ASP A 71 -22.74 0.81 7.07
C ASP A 71 -23.97 0.19 7.76
N LEU A 72 -24.10 0.42 9.08
CA LEU A 72 -25.23 -0.07 9.87
C LEU A 72 -26.58 0.46 9.40
N ASP A 73 -26.61 1.66 8.84
CA ASP A 73 -27.82 2.31 8.38
C ASP A 73 -28.22 1.87 6.95
N GLY A 74 -27.46 0.94 6.37
CA GLY A 74 -27.72 0.38 5.05
C GLY A 74 -27.16 1.20 3.90
N LYS A 75 -26.49 2.33 4.15
CA LYS A 75 -25.86 3.14 3.12
C LYS A 75 -24.68 2.39 2.52
N ARG A 76 -24.60 2.37 1.19
CA ARG A 76 -23.53 1.74 0.42
C ARG A 76 -22.52 2.78 -0.05
N PHE A 77 -21.24 2.40 -0.01
CA PHE A 77 -20.15 3.21 -0.50
C PHE A 77 -19.36 2.40 -1.53
N ILE A 78 -19.03 3.00 -2.68
CA ILE A 78 -17.97 2.50 -3.55
C ILE A 78 -16.66 2.68 -2.79
N ASP A 79 -15.95 1.59 -2.48
CA ASP A 79 -14.69 1.67 -1.74
C ASP A 79 -13.51 1.67 -2.71
N MET A 80 -12.77 2.77 -2.68
CA MET A 80 -11.56 2.99 -3.47
C MET A 80 -10.28 2.78 -2.66
N HIS A 81 -10.37 2.15 -1.50
CA HIS A 81 -9.19 1.97 -0.64
C HIS A 81 -9.01 0.53 -0.16
N GLY A 82 -9.94 0.00 0.66
CA GLY A 82 -9.93 -1.36 1.21
C GLY A 82 -8.59 -1.80 1.82
N ASN A 83 -7.74 -0.86 2.24
CA ASN A 83 -6.35 -1.08 2.63
C ASN A 83 -5.52 -1.91 1.61
N GLY A 84 -5.99 -2.03 0.36
CA GLY A 84 -5.34 -2.83 -0.68
C GLY A 84 -5.44 -4.35 -0.49
N VAL A 85 -6.39 -4.84 0.32
CA VAL A 85 -6.55 -6.29 0.59
C VAL A 85 -7.57 -6.99 -0.32
N HIS A 86 -8.44 -6.25 -0.98
CA HIS A 86 -9.67 -6.75 -1.62
C HIS A 86 -9.57 -6.80 -3.16
N ASN A 87 -8.43 -7.26 -3.70
CA ASN A 87 -8.24 -7.28 -5.15
C ASN A 87 -9.33 -8.10 -5.88
N ALA A 88 -9.71 -9.26 -5.36
CA ALA A 88 -10.82 -10.06 -5.90
C ALA A 88 -12.23 -9.56 -5.50
N GLY A 89 -12.34 -8.43 -4.81
CA GLY A 89 -13.58 -7.90 -4.25
C GLY A 89 -13.87 -8.41 -2.84
N PHE A 90 -14.64 -7.61 -2.10
CA PHE A 90 -15.10 -8.01 -0.77
C PHE A 90 -16.01 -9.24 -0.85
N ASN A 91 -15.87 -10.13 0.15
CA ASN A 91 -16.70 -11.33 0.29
C ASN A 91 -16.75 -12.19 -0.99
N ASN A 92 -15.61 -12.36 -1.65
CA ASN A 92 -15.51 -13.12 -2.89
C ASN A 92 -16.00 -14.56 -2.66
N PRO A 93 -17.02 -15.06 -3.41
CA PRO A 93 -17.64 -16.35 -3.15
C PRO A 93 -16.69 -17.53 -3.39
N GLU A 94 -15.74 -17.42 -4.33
CA GLU A 94 -14.78 -18.48 -4.65
C GLU A 94 -13.75 -18.63 -3.53
N VAL A 95 -13.24 -17.50 -2.99
CA VAL A 95 -12.33 -17.46 -1.84
C VAL A 95 -13.03 -17.98 -0.58
N ILE A 96 -14.26 -17.52 -0.29
CA ILE A 96 -15.04 -17.97 0.86
C ILE A 96 -15.33 -19.47 0.76
N ALA A 97 -15.66 -19.98 -0.42
CA ALA A 97 -15.87 -21.42 -0.65
C ALA A 97 -14.60 -22.24 -0.39
N ALA A 98 -13.43 -21.74 -0.82
CA ALA A 98 -12.14 -22.40 -0.56
C ALA A 98 -11.82 -22.48 0.94
N ILE A 99 -12.04 -21.39 1.68
CA ILE A 99 -11.87 -21.34 3.14
C ILE A 99 -12.81 -22.35 3.83
N ARG A 100 -14.09 -22.40 3.45
CA ARG A 100 -15.09 -23.33 3.99
C ARG A 100 -14.68 -24.78 3.74
N ARG A 101 -14.27 -25.13 2.52
CA ARG A 101 -13.77 -26.49 2.22
C ARG A 101 -12.60 -26.87 3.11
N GLN A 102 -11.62 -25.98 3.30
CA GLN A 102 -10.46 -26.24 4.14
C GLN A 102 -10.85 -26.41 5.62
N LEU A 103 -11.86 -25.69 6.10
CA LEU A 103 -12.40 -25.91 7.46
C LEU A 103 -13.07 -27.26 7.60
N ASP A 104 -13.85 -27.69 6.60
CA ASP A 104 -14.54 -28.99 6.57
C ASP A 104 -13.55 -30.15 6.51
N GLU A 105 -12.38 -29.98 5.89
CA GLU A 105 -11.28 -30.95 5.89
C GLU A 105 -10.60 -31.13 7.27
N GLY A 106 -10.85 -30.21 8.21
CA GLY A 106 -10.45 -30.31 9.62
C GLY A 106 -9.00 -29.90 9.94
N LEU A 107 -8.15 -29.61 8.95
CA LEU A 107 -6.78 -29.10 9.21
C LEU A 107 -6.80 -27.57 9.36
N THR A 108 -7.14 -27.11 10.55
CA THR A 108 -7.20 -25.67 10.88
C THR A 108 -5.86 -25.07 11.31
N PHE A 109 -4.93 -25.91 11.75
CA PHE A 109 -3.56 -25.53 12.13
C PHE A 109 -2.57 -26.62 11.77
N CYS A 110 -1.43 -26.24 11.22
CA CYS A 110 -0.33 -27.15 10.89
C CYS A 110 0.87 -26.86 11.80
N PRO A 111 1.21 -27.77 12.74
CA PRO A 111 2.41 -27.60 13.56
C PRO A 111 3.68 -27.50 12.69
N ARG A 112 4.59 -26.62 13.05
CA ARG A 112 5.77 -26.25 12.23
C ARG A 112 6.62 -27.40 11.69
N ARG A 113 6.73 -28.52 12.41
CA ARG A 113 7.50 -29.68 11.94
C ARG A 113 6.81 -30.49 10.85
N TYR A 114 5.57 -30.12 10.51
CA TYR A 114 4.77 -30.78 9.50
C TYR A 114 4.52 -29.79 8.32
N THR A 115 3.97 -30.31 7.26
CA THR A 115 3.53 -29.54 6.12
C THR A 115 2.12 -29.95 5.71
N ASN A 116 1.53 -29.23 4.78
CA ASN A 116 0.20 -29.51 4.27
C ASN A 116 0.13 -29.20 2.76
N ILE A 117 -0.85 -29.80 2.10
CA ILE A 117 -1.01 -29.70 0.66
C ILE A 117 -1.28 -28.25 0.21
N PRO A 118 -2.21 -27.49 0.80
CA PRO A 118 -2.46 -26.09 0.39
C PRO A 118 -1.20 -25.21 0.44
N ALA A 119 -0.39 -25.31 1.52
CA ALA A 119 0.83 -24.52 1.63
C ALA A 119 1.88 -24.88 0.57
N ILE A 120 2.01 -26.18 0.24
CA ILE A 120 2.91 -26.63 -0.84
C ILE A 120 2.40 -26.13 -2.19
N GLN A 121 1.11 -26.26 -2.47
CA GLN A 121 0.50 -25.81 -3.72
C GLN A 121 0.64 -24.29 -3.90
N LEU A 122 0.47 -23.50 -2.83
CA LEU A 122 0.68 -22.07 -2.89
C LEU A 122 2.15 -21.71 -3.19
N ALA A 123 3.11 -22.34 -2.50
CA ALA A 123 4.53 -22.09 -2.76
C ALA A 123 4.92 -22.48 -4.20
N LYS A 124 4.37 -23.59 -4.71
CA LYS A 124 4.52 -23.99 -6.11
C LYS A 124 3.90 -22.97 -7.08
N LYS A 125 2.66 -22.55 -6.80
CA LYS A 125 1.97 -21.54 -7.63
C LYS A 125 2.72 -20.23 -7.68
N LEU A 126 3.22 -19.73 -6.55
CA LEU A 126 4.06 -18.53 -6.51
C LEU A 126 5.35 -18.70 -7.32
N ALA A 127 6.01 -19.84 -7.24
CA ALA A 127 7.19 -20.12 -8.05
C ALA A 127 6.91 -20.16 -9.56
N GLU A 128 5.67 -20.47 -9.96
CA GLU A 128 5.24 -20.50 -11.36
C GLU A 128 4.91 -19.10 -11.90
N ILE A 129 4.32 -18.21 -11.06
CA ILE A 129 3.77 -16.91 -11.52
C ILE A 129 4.67 -15.72 -11.21
N THR A 130 5.60 -15.83 -10.23
CA THR A 130 6.53 -14.74 -9.92
C THR A 130 7.60 -14.58 -11.01
N PRO A 131 8.20 -13.38 -11.14
CA PRO A 131 9.28 -13.16 -12.10
C PRO A 131 10.37 -14.24 -12.06
N ALA A 132 10.93 -14.56 -13.23
CA ALA A 132 11.82 -15.70 -13.43
C ALA A 132 12.96 -15.76 -12.42
N GLY A 133 13.14 -16.93 -11.81
CA GLY A 133 14.18 -17.20 -10.81
C GLY A 133 13.70 -17.11 -9.37
N LEU A 134 12.62 -16.40 -9.08
CA LEU A 134 12.00 -16.38 -7.76
C LEU A 134 11.19 -17.68 -7.55
N CYS A 135 11.62 -18.54 -6.63
CA CYS A 135 11.07 -19.91 -6.51
C CYS A 135 11.04 -20.48 -5.09
N ARG A 136 11.52 -19.73 -4.09
CA ARG A 136 11.52 -20.16 -2.69
C ARG A 136 10.71 -19.21 -1.84
N SER A 137 9.69 -19.72 -1.18
CA SER A 137 8.75 -18.94 -0.36
C SER A 137 8.90 -19.25 1.12
N LEU A 138 8.67 -18.23 1.96
CA LEU A 138 8.43 -18.36 3.38
C LEU A 138 7.27 -17.44 3.78
N PHE A 139 6.30 -17.95 4.54
CA PHE A 139 5.08 -17.23 4.89
C PHE A 139 5.05 -16.78 6.35
N CYS A 140 4.21 -15.79 6.65
CA CYS A 140 3.98 -15.25 7.98
C CYS A 140 2.58 -14.60 8.05
N PRO A 141 2.09 -14.19 9.25
CA PRO A 141 0.76 -13.61 9.41
C PRO A 141 0.58 -12.22 8.79
N GLY A 142 1.63 -11.40 8.69
CA GLY A 142 1.48 -10.00 8.28
C GLY A 142 2.67 -9.41 7.55
N GLY A 143 2.44 -8.25 6.92
CA GLY A 143 3.44 -7.57 6.10
C GLY A 143 4.68 -7.15 6.88
N SER A 144 4.51 -6.62 8.11
CA SER A 144 5.66 -6.23 8.95
C SER A 144 6.61 -7.41 9.19
N GLU A 145 6.06 -8.60 9.48
CA GLU A 145 6.85 -9.82 9.67
C GLU A 145 7.52 -10.28 8.37
N ALA A 146 6.85 -10.10 7.22
CA ALA A 146 7.44 -10.42 5.93
C ALA A 146 8.65 -9.52 5.62
N ILE A 147 8.56 -8.24 5.92
CA ILE A 147 9.68 -7.29 5.82
C ILE A 147 10.83 -7.71 6.77
N GLU A 148 10.54 -8.04 8.03
CA GLU A 148 11.55 -8.55 8.97
C GLU A 148 12.25 -9.80 8.43
N MET A 149 11.52 -10.72 7.80
CA MET A 149 12.11 -11.90 7.15
C MET A 149 13.03 -11.52 5.98
N ALA A 150 12.59 -10.59 5.13
CA ALA A 150 13.39 -10.13 3.99
C ALA A 150 14.70 -9.48 4.44
N LEU A 151 14.64 -8.61 5.45
CA LEU A 151 15.83 -7.98 6.05
C LEU A 151 16.74 -9.01 6.72
N THR A 152 16.17 -9.97 7.45
CA THR A 152 16.94 -11.03 8.11
C THR A 152 17.62 -11.90 7.07
N LEU A 153 16.94 -12.28 5.99
CA LEU A 153 17.53 -13.02 4.87
C LEU A 153 18.72 -12.24 4.29
N ALA A 154 18.50 -10.97 3.92
CA ALA A 154 19.55 -10.13 3.34
C ALA A 154 20.78 -10.03 4.24
N ARG A 155 20.58 -9.82 5.55
CA ARG A 155 21.67 -9.76 6.53
C ARG A 155 22.44 -11.07 6.63
N GLN A 156 21.74 -12.21 6.63
CA GLN A 156 22.37 -13.51 6.77
C GLN A 156 23.16 -13.94 5.52
N VAL A 157 22.64 -13.67 4.32
CA VAL A 157 23.31 -14.07 3.08
C VAL A 157 24.45 -13.13 2.70
N THR A 158 24.38 -11.85 3.06
CA THR A 158 25.46 -10.89 2.78
C THR A 158 26.49 -10.79 3.91
N GLY A 159 26.17 -11.20 5.11
CA GLY A 159 26.98 -10.96 6.31
C GLY A 159 27.04 -9.49 6.72
N ARG A 160 26.17 -8.64 6.20
CA ARG A 160 26.10 -7.20 6.43
C ARG A 160 24.77 -6.83 7.07
N PHE A 161 24.60 -5.61 7.60
CA PHE A 161 23.40 -5.31 8.40
C PHE A 161 22.71 -3.98 8.05
N LYS A 162 23.34 -3.09 7.27
CA LYS A 162 22.77 -1.79 6.89
C LYS A 162 21.79 -1.93 5.75
N THR A 163 20.83 -1.00 5.68
CA THR A 163 19.78 -0.99 4.67
C THR A 163 19.57 0.43 4.16
N ILE A 164 19.40 0.60 2.85
CA ILE A 164 18.87 1.82 2.25
C ILE A 164 17.39 1.61 1.98
N SER A 165 16.58 2.62 2.30
CA SER A 165 15.18 2.75 1.93
C SER A 165 14.89 4.19 1.48
N PHE A 166 13.62 4.56 1.33
CA PHE A 166 13.25 5.85 0.77
C PHE A 166 12.45 6.66 1.78
N TRP A 167 12.59 8.00 1.73
CA TRP A 167 11.71 8.89 2.46
C TRP A 167 10.25 8.65 2.03
N ASP A 168 9.31 8.89 2.94
CA ASP A 168 7.87 8.72 2.77
C ASP A 168 7.42 7.27 2.44
N SER A 169 8.30 6.26 2.61
CA SER A 169 7.96 4.85 2.44
C SER A 169 7.40 4.23 3.72
N PHE A 170 6.48 3.26 3.56
CA PHE A 170 5.92 2.50 4.66
C PHE A 170 6.15 0.98 4.48
N HIS A 171 6.94 0.39 5.37
CA HIS A 171 7.26 -1.05 5.31
C HIS A 171 6.76 -1.84 6.53
N GLY A 172 5.94 -1.23 7.37
CA GLY A 172 5.35 -1.87 8.54
C GLY A 172 5.55 -1.10 9.84
N ALA A 173 4.97 -1.58 10.93
CA ALA A 173 4.92 -0.91 12.22
C ALA A 173 5.70 -1.63 13.34
N GLY A 174 6.48 -2.67 13.02
CA GLY A 174 7.45 -3.28 13.96
C GLY A 174 8.73 -2.43 14.06
N PHE A 175 9.50 -2.55 15.13
CA PHE A 175 10.70 -1.70 15.32
C PHE A 175 11.72 -1.82 14.16
N GLY A 176 11.89 -2.97 13.57
CA GLY A 176 12.75 -3.15 12.40
C GLY A 176 12.13 -2.56 11.14
N SER A 177 10.90 -2.94 10.81
CA SER A 177 10.18 -2.46 9.63
C SER A 177 9.86 -0.96 9.71
N ALA A 178 9.47 -0.43 10.87
CA ALA A 178 9.29 1.01 11.05
C ALA A 178 10.61 1.78 10.97
N GLY A 179 11.72 1.18 11.45
CA GLY A 179 13.04 1.80 11.41
C GLY A 179 13.65 1.94 10.02
N ILE A 180 13.15 1.21 9.04
CA ILE A 180 13.49 1.37 7.62
C ILE A 180 12.41 2.13 6.83
N GLY A 181 11.23 2.36 7.40
CA GLY A 181 10.21 3.24 6.82
C GLY A 181 10.66 4.70 6.89
N GLY A 182 10.39 5.47 5.85
CA GLY A 182 10.72 6.90 5.77
C GLY A 182 9.61 7.82 6.23
N GLU A 183 8.42 7.29 6.54
CA GLU A 183 7.24 8.06 6.94
C GLU A 183 7.28 8.36 8.45
N GLU A 184 7.50 9.62 8.82
CA GLU A 184 7.68 10.08 10.20
C GLU A 184 6.51 9.69 11.12
N HIS A 185 5.30 9.66 10.58
CA HIS A 185 4.09 9.29 11.31
C HIS A 185 4.18 7.95 12.07
N PHE A 186 4.94 6.98 11.53
CA PHE A 186 5.03 5.63 12.10
C PHE A 186 6.26 5.37 12.96
N HIS A 187 7.25 6.29 13.00
CA HIS A 187 8.44 6.11 13.82
C HIS A 187 8.77 7.32 14.71
N GLY A 188 8.12 8.46 14.48
CA GLY A 188 8.33 9.67 15.27
C GLY A 188 8.04 9.46 16.76
N GLY A 189 8.99 9.85 17.61
CA GLY A 189 8.86 9.75 19.06
C GLY A 189 8.99 8.33 19.66
N LEU A 190 9.26 7.29 18.85
CA LEU A 190 9.44 5.92 19.35
C LEU A 190 10.83 5.66 19.99
N GLY A 191 11.74 6.64 19.93
CA GLY A 191 13.09 6.52 20.45
C GLY A 191 14.06 5.92 19.43
N PRO A 192 15.23 5.41 19.87
CA PRO A 192 16.23 4.93 18.92
C PRO A 192 15.70 3.70 18.17
N MET A 193 15.61 3.85 16.85
CA MET A 193 15.25 2.76 15.93
C MET A 193 16.46 1.86 15.70
N MET A 194 16.26 0.74 14.98
CA MET A 194 17.34 -0.17 14.64
C MET A 194 18.46 0.58 13.88
N PRO A 195 19.73 0.48 14.30
CA PRO A 195 20.83 1.19 13.65
C PRO A 195 21.12 0.66 12.27
N GLY A 196 21.60 1.53 11.36
CA GLY A 196 22.04 1.17 10.03
C GLY A 196 20.96 1.32 8.95
N SER A 197 19.88 2.04 9.23
CA SER A 197 18.90 2.48 8.23
C SER A 197 19.33 3.82 7.64
N PHE A 198 19.31 3.94 6.33
CA PHE A 198 19.60 5.14 5.57
C PHE A 198 18.44 5.44 4.63
N HIS A 199 17.98 6.69 4.63
CA HIS A 199 16.89 7.12 3.75
C HIS A 199 17.43 8.04 2.66
N VAL A 200 16.96 7.86 1.44
CA VAL A 200 17.26 8.69 0.28
C VAL A 200 15.96 9.10 -0.40
N GLU A 201 16.06 10.09 -1.30
CA GLU A 201 14.89 10.53 -2.07
C GLU A 201 14.41 9.45 -3.04
N PHE A 202 13.06 9.28 -3.12
CA PHE A 202 12.40 8.52 -4.19
C PHE A 202 12.19 9.42 -5.41
N PRO A 203 12.23 8.90 -6.66
CA PRO A 203 12.17 9.74 -7.86
C PRO A 203 10.77 10.31 -8.12
N ASN A 204 10.37 11.27 -7.31
CA ASN A 204 9.14 12.02 -7.51
C ASN A 204 9.35 13.10 -8.56
N TYR A 205 8.93 12.86 -9.80
CA TYR A 205 9.13 13.80 -10.91
C TYR A 205 8.34 15.09 -10.76
N TYR A 206 7.16 15.03 -10.15
CA TYR A 206 6.33 16.20 -9.94
C TYR A 206 6.80 17.09 -8.77
N ARG A 207 7.23 16.46 -7.65
CA ARG A 207 7.62 17.15 -6.41
C ARG A 207 9.09 16.93 -6.05
N ASN A 208 9.99 16.85 -7.04
CA ASN A 208 11.40 16.69 -6.72
C ASN A 208 11.98 17.92 -6.01
N PRO A 209 12.81 17.73 -4.97
CA PRO A 209 13.33 18.84 -4.16
C PRO A 209 14.39 19.70 -4.87
N TRP A 210 14.88 19.26 -6.02
CA TRP A 210 15.94 19.94 -6.78
C TRP A 210 15.40 20.90 -7.83
N GLY A 211 14.10 20.86 -8.14
CA GLY A 211 13.47 21.67 -9.15
C GLY A 211 13.89 21.28 -10.59
N PHE A 212 14.22 20.00 -10.80
CA PHE A 212 14.50 19.50 -12.15
C PHE A 212 13.21 19.31 -12.94
N ASP A 213 13.25 19.72 -14.21
CA ASP A 213 12.13 19.56 -15.15
C ASP A 213 12.13 18.23 -15.90
N ARG A 214 13.29 17.56 -15.97
CA ARG A 214 13.47 16.31 -16.73
C ARG A 214 13.52 15.12 -15.78
N GLU A 215 12.75 14.10 -16.09
CA GLU A 215 12.72 12.84 -15.31
C GLU A 215 14.10 12.18 -15.21
N GLU A 216 14.91 12.23 -16.30
CA GLU A 216 16.25 11.64 -16.30
C GLU A 216 17.21 12.32 -15.32
N ASP A 217 17.05 13.62 -15.09
CA ASP A 217 17.88 14.36 -14.13
C ASP A 217 17.50 14.00 -12.69
N VAL A 218 16.19 13.79 -12.43
CA VAL A 218 15.68 13.28 -11.14
C VAL A 218 16.21 11.87 -10.89
N ASP A 219 16.07 10.97 -11.85
CA ASP A 219 16.61 9.59 -11.76
C ASP A 219 18.11 9.58 -11.45
N ALA A 220 18.86 10.39 -12.19
CA ALA A 220 20.32 10.46 -12.03
C ALA A 220 20.73 10.95 -10.64
N GLU A 221 20.00 11.94 -10.09
CA GLU A 221 20.29 12.45 -8.76
C GLU A 221 19.90 11.45 -7.65
N CYS A 222 18.75 10.79 -7.76
CA CYS A 222 18.36 9.72 -6.84
C CYS A 222 19.39 8.58 -6.84
N LEU A 223 19.82 8.12 -8.01
CA LEU A 223 20.86 7.09 -8.13
C LEU A 223 22.21 7.56 -7.57
N ARG A 224 22.58 8.83 -7.76
CA ARG A 224 23.79 9.41 -7.17
C ARG A 224 23.75 9.40 -5.64
N GLN A 225 22.61 9.68 -5.02
CA GLN A 225 22.44 9.62 -3.56
C GLN A 225 22.60 8.17 -3.07
N ILE A 226 21.94 7.21 -3.69
CA ILE A 226 22.10 5.79 -3.37
C ILE A 226 23.58 5.38 -3.46
N GLU A 227 24.25 5.70 -4.56
CA GLU A 227 25.66 5.35 -4.74
C GLU A 227 26.56 6.03 -3.69
N LEU A 228 26.28 7.28 -3.32
CA LEU A 228 27.03 7.99 -2.28
C LEU A 228 26.96 7.25 -0.94
N VAL A 229 25.76 6.79 -0.53
CA VAL A 229 25.58 5.99 0.68
C VAL A 229 26.35 4.67 0.57
N LEU A 230 26.17 3.91 -0.52
CA LEU A 230 26.83 2.63 -0.75
C LEU A 230 28.38 2.73 -0.68
N ARG A 231 28.95 3.82 -1.19
CA ARG A 231 30.40 4.06 -1.14
C ARG A 231 30.92 4.39 0.23
N ARG A 232 30.12 5.07 1.07
CA ARG A 232 30.53 5.50 2.41
C ARG A 232 30.20 4.49 3.49
N GLU A 233 29.21 3.63 3.24
CA GLU A 233 28.66 2.64 4.17
C GLU A 233 28.79 1.22 3.62
N PRO A 234 29.99 0.62 3.66
CA PRO A 234 30.30 -0.64 2.93
C PRO A 234 29.54 -1.88 3.45
N GLU A 235 28.93 -1.82 4.65
CA GLU A 235 28.20 -2.96 5.23
C GLU A 235 26.71 -2.99 4.80
N MET A 236 26.40 -2.51 3.62
CA MET A 236 25.04 -2.50 3.10
C MET A 236 24.59 -3.92 2.72
N SER A 237 23.48 -4.37 3.34
CA SER A 237 22.86 -5.69 3.08
C SER A 237 21.82 -5.62 1.99
N ALA A 238 21.04 -4.54 1.96
CA ALA A 238 19.93 -4.41 1.03
C ALA A 238 19.59 -2.94 0.70
N ILE A 239 18.96 -2.78 -0.46
CA ILE A 239 18.12 -1.63 -0.80
C ILE A 239 16.68 -2.15 -0.86
N ILE A 240 15.77 -1.54 -0.11
CA ILE A 240 14.36 -1.90 -0.11
C ILE A 240 13.51 -0.73 -0.59
N GLY A 241 12.51 -1.01 -1.42
CA GLY A 241 11.54 -0.01 -1.87
C GLY A 241 10.26 -0.64 -2.39
N GLU A 242 9.21 0.14 -2.39
CA GLU A 242 7.99 -0.14 -3.14
C GLU A 242 8.28 0.13 -4.62
N PRO A 243 7.98 -0.77 -5.57
CA PRO A 243 8.21 -0.52 -7.01
C PRO A 243 7.54 0.75 -7.51
N ILE A 244 6.37 1.05 -6.94
CA ILE A 244 5.59 2.27 -7.10
C ILE A 244 5.24 2.72 -5.68
N SER A 245 5.51 3.98 -5.32
CA SER A 245 5.23 4.41 -3.95
C SER A 245 3.73 4.37 -3.60
N ALA A 246 3.44 4.32 -2.32
CA ALA A 246 2.06 4.37 -1.81
C ALA A 246 1.33 5.66 -2.22
N THR A 247 2.02 6.77 -2.43
CA THR A 247 1.52 8.01 -3.06
C THR A 247 1.72 7.97 -4.57
N PRO A 248 1.02 7.23 -5.38
CA PRO A 248 1.44 6.61 -6.65
C PRO A 248 2.46 7.41 -7.48
N VAL A 249 3.70 7.47 -7.00
CA VAL A 249 4.84 7.92 -7.80
C VAL A 249 5.35 6.71 -8.56
N VAL A 250 5.34 6.79 -9.87
CA VAL A 250 5.75 5.71 -10.78
C VAL A 250 7.14 6.02 -11.32
N PRO A 251 8.19 5.35 -10.81
CA PRO A 251 9.55 5.53 -11.31
C PRO A 251 9.70 5.05 -12.75
N SER A 252 10.71 5.56 -13.44
CA SER A 252 11.08 5.00 -14.73
C SER A 252 11.67 3.59 -14.58
N ARG A 253 11.52 2.75 -15.60
CA ARG A 253 12.19 1.46 -15.65
C ARG A 253 13.71 1.60 -15.51
N ARG A 254 14.27 2.63 -16.16
CA ARG A 254 15.71 2.95 -16.12
C ARG A 254 16.21 3.24 -14.71
N TYR A 255 15.40 3.90 -13.89
CA TYR A 255 15.73 4.12 -12.47
C TYR A 255 15.95 2.79 -11.73
N TRP A 256 15.00 1.87 -11.81
CA TRP A 256 15.11 0.57 -11.13
C TRP A 256 16.21 -0.33 -11.71
N GLU A 257 16.49 -0.25 -13.02
CA GLU A 257 17.67 -0.88 -13.63
C GLU A 257 18.96 -0.32 -13.02
N GLY A 258 19.02 1.01 -12.81
CA GLY A 258 20.16 1.67 -12.15
C GLY A 258 20.33 1.23 -10.70
N VAL A 259 19.23 1.14 -9.92
CA VAL A 259 19.26 0.63 -8.53
C VAL A 259 19.75 -0.83 -8.49
N GLN A 260 19.25 -1.68 -9.39
CA GLN A 260 19.68 -3.09 -9.48
C GLN A 260 21.17 -3.21 -9.82
N ASP A 261 21.67 -2.38 -10.73
CA ASP A 261 23.10 -2.35 -11.08
C ASP A 261 23.96 -1.87 -9.91
N LEU A 262 23.49 -0.90 -9.12
CA LEU A 262 24.15 -0.50 -7.89
C LEU A 262 24.15 -1.65 -6.86
N CYS A 263 23.03 -2.34 -6.67
CA CYS A 263 22.96 -3.51 -5.79
C CYS A 263 24.00 -4.57 -6.19
N ARG A 264 24.07 -4.94 -7.46
CA ARG A 264 25.05 -5.92 -7.98
C ARG A 264 26.49 -5.46 -7.76
N ARG A 265 26.79 -4.20 -8.05
CA ARG A 265 28.13 -3.62 -7.94
C ARG A 265 28.67 -3.60 -6.52
N TYR A 266 27.79 -3.33 -5.56
CA TYR A 266 28.16 -3.21 -4.14
C TYR A 266 27.82 -4.46 -3.31
N GLY A 267 27.22 -5.50 -3.93
CA GLY A 267 26.89 -6.76 -3.28
C GLY A 267 25.78 -6.63 -2.23
N ALA A 268 24.84 -5.71 -2.45
CA ALA A 268 23.60 -5.58 -1.67
C ALA A 268 22.45 -6.30 -2.41
N LEU A 269 21.40 -6.70 -1.69
CA LEU A 269 20.20 -7.27 -2.29
C LEU A 269 19.19 -6.16 -2.64
N LEU A 270 18.49 -6.32 -3.75
CA LEU A 270 17.29 -5.53 -4.06
C LEU A 270 16.05 -6.24 -3.51
N ILE A 271 15.34 -5.58 -2.61
CA ILE A 271 14.08 -6.06 -2.04
C ILE A 271 12.95 -5.19 -2.57
N PHE A 272 11.96 -5.79 -3.23
CA PHE A 272 10.73 -5.10 -3.58
C PHE A 272 9.61 -5.45 -2.60
N ASP A 273 9.04 -4.41 -1.99
CA ASP A 273 7.84 -4.49 -1.19
C ASP A 273 6.61 -4.32 -2.11
N GLU A 274 6.03 -5.43 -2.53
CA GLU A 274 4.82 -5.46 -3.34
C GLU A 274 3.57 -5.83 -2.52
N ILE A 275 3.58 -5.52 -1.23
CA ILE A 275 2.43 -5.79 -0.35
C ILE A 275 1.15 -5.10 -0.86
N ILE A 276 1.28 -3.91 -1.49
CA ILE A 276 0.16 -3.15 -2.06
C ILE A 276 0.00 -3.45 -3.55
N GLU A 277 1.09 -3.51 -4.29
CA GLU A 277 1.12 -3.46 -5.76
C GLU A 277 0.94 -4.83 -6.42
N GLY A 278 1.13 -5.90 -5.67
CA GLY A 278 1.02 -7.26 -6.17
C GLY A 278 -0.41 -7.68 -6.55
N PHE A 279 -0.49 -8.83 -7.18
CA PHE A 279 -1.74 -9.53 -7.53
C PHE A 279 -2.68 -8.72 -8.43
N GLY A 280 -2.14 -8.22 -9.55
CA GLY A 280 -2.92 -7.60 -10.62
C GLY A 280 -3.14 -6.10 -10.48
N ARG A 281 -2.80 -5.48 -9.34
CA ARG A 281 -3.09 -4.08 -9.02
C ARG A 281 -2.58 -3.09 -10.07
N THR A 282 -1.38 -3.27 -10.56
CA THR A 282 -0.70 -2.35 -11.50
C THR A 282 -0.91 -2.69 -12.97
N GLY A 283 -1.76 -3.69 -13.27
CA GLY A 283 -1.97 -4.16 -14.65
C GLY A 283 -1.05 -5.30 -15.07
N LYS A 284 -0.21 -5.78 -14.16
CA LYS A 284 0.57 -7.02 -14.22
C LYS A 284 0.32 -7.82 -12.96
N MET A 285 0.65 -9.12 -12.95
CA MET A 285 0.50 -9.94 -11.73
C MET A 285 1.34 -9.35 -10.59
N PHE A 286 2.56 -8.91 -10.89
CA PHE A 286 3.45 -8.22 -9.96
C PHE A 286 3.96 -6.91 -10.57
N ALA A 287 4.14 -5.88 -9.74
CA ALA A 287 4.62 -4.57 -10.18
C ALA A 287 6.06 -4.62 -10.71
N SER A 288 6.90 -5.51 -10.16
CA SER A 288 8.27 -5.78 -10.64
C SER A 288 8.34 -6.14 -12.12
N GLU A 289 7.29 -6.69 -12.71
CA GLU A 289 7.24 -7.01 -14.14
C GLU A 289 7.29 -5.76 -15.05
N HIS A 290 6.97 -4.57 -14.52
CA HIS A 290 7.14 -3.31 -15.24
C HIS A 290 8.59 -2.85 -15.24
N PHE A 291 9.42 -3.31 -14.30
CA PHE A 291 10.75 -2.78 -13.99
C PHE A 291 11.84 -3.85 -14.09
N VAL A 292 12.22 -4.43 -12.96
CA VAL A 292 13.27 -5.43 -12.83
C VAL A 292 12.87 -6.54 -11.88
N THR A 293 13.47 -7.72 -12.00
CA THR A 293 13.30 -8.81 -11.04
C THR A 293 14.15 -8.54 -9.79
N PRO A 294 13.57 -8.42 -8.58
CA PRO A 294 14.31 -8.22 -7.35
C PRO A 294 15.00 -9.52 -6.87
N ASP A 295 15.88 -9.41 -5.89
CA ASP A 295 16.44 -10.56 -5.18
C ASP A 295 15.43 -11.17 -4.19
N VAL A 296 14.59 -10.32 -3.59
CA VAL A 296 13.51 -10.72 -2.69
C VAL A 296 12.25 -9.94 -3.04
N LEU A 297 11.15 -10.66 -3.23
CA LEU A 297 9.82 -10.12 -3.43
C LEU A 297 9.01 -10.31 -2.15
N VAL A 298 8.48 -9.22 -1.58
CA VAL A 298 7.64 -9.26 -0.38
C VAL A 298 6.18 -9.13 -0.80
N LEU A 299 5.32 -10.02 -0.31
CA LEU A 299 3.91 -10.13 -0.66
C LEU A 299 3.04 -10.11 0.60
N GLY A 300 1.84 -9.56 0.50
CA GLY A 300 0.90 -9.52 1.62
C GLY A 300 -0.50 -9.06 1.20
N LYS A 301 -1.22 -8.47 2.12
CA LYS A 301 -2.58 -7.92 1.90
C LYS A 301 -3.50 -8.86 1.10
N SER A 302 -3.60 -8.67 -0.22
CA SER A 302 -4.40 -9.50 -1.12
C SER A 302 -4.02 -10.99 -1.08
N LEU A 303 -2.79 -11.35 -0.73
CA LEU A 303 -2.37 -12.74 -0.57
C LEU A 303 -3.24 -13.54 0.41
N GLY A 304 -3.91 -12.88 1.35
CA GLY A 304 -4.87 -13.50 2.28
C GLY A 304 -6.29 -13.69 1.71
N GLY A 305 -6.49 -13.44 0.42
CA GLY A 305 -7.81 -13.52 -0.23
C GLY A 305 -8.76 -12.40 0.20
N GLY A 306 -8.24 -11.29 0.73
CA GLY A 306 -9.06 -10.22 1.31
C GLY A 306 -9.78 -10.60 2.61
N VAL A 307 -9.51 -11.78 3.16
CA VAL A 307 -10.24 -12.37 4.31
C VAL A 307 -9.32 -12.69 5.48
N LEU A 308 -8.16 -13.27 5.20
CA LEU A 308 -7.25 -13.77 6.24
C LEU A 308 -5.92 -12.98 6.23
N PRO A 309 -5.34 -12.68 7.41
CA PRO A 309 -4.02 -12.06 7.48
C PRO A 309 -2.96 -13.04 7.02
N PHE A 310 -2.30 -12.73 5.90
CA PHE A 310 -1.27 -13.58 5.32
C PHE A 310 -0.29 -12.77 4.49
N ALA A 311 1.00 -13.09 4.63
CA ALA A 311 2.09 -12.44 3.92
C ALA A 311 3.25 -13.42 3.75
N GLY A 312 4.29 -13.01 3.04
CA GLY A 312 5.49 -13.81 2.89
C GLY A 312 6.50 -13.17 1.95
N ILE A 313 7.59 -13.88 1.78
CA ILE A 313 8.63 -13.53 0.82
C ILE A 313 8.79 -14.62 -0.23
N VAL A 314 9.20 -14.23 -1.44
CA VAL A 314 9.64 -15.14 -2.49
C VAL A 314 11.04 -14.70 -2.93
N THR A 315 11.97 -15.65 -3.03
CA THR A 315 13.37 -15.39 -3.34
C THR A 315 13.98 -16.47 -4.24
N HIS A 316 15.22 -16.29 -4.65
CA HIS A 316 15.94 -17.20 -5.53
C HIS A 316 16.46 -18.43 -4.81
N GLU A 317 16.65 -19.55 -5.56
CA GLU A 317 17.22 -20.80 -5.04
C GLU A 317 18.60 -20.60 -4.39
N HIS A 318 19.46 -19.76 -4.97
CA HIS A 318 20.83 -19.58 -4.48
C HIS A 318 20.91 -18.87 -3.11
N TYR A 319 19.79 -18.26 -2.63
CA TYR A 319 19.70 -17.72 -1.28
C TYR A 319 19.17 -18.74 -0.26
N ASN A 320 18.78 -19.94 -0.68
CA ASN A 320 18.30 -21.03 0.17
C ASN A 320 19.47 -21.77 0.87
N THR A 321 20.27 -21.05 1.63
CA THR A 321 21.52 -21.53 2.24
C THR A 321 21.50 -21.56 3.77
N LEU A 322 20.37 -21.17 4.39
CA LEU A 322 20.29 -20.91 5.83
C LEU A 322 19.63 -22.04 6.63
N GLN A 323 19.86 -23.32 6.27
CA GLN A 323 19.23 -24.48 6.94
C GLN A 323 19.57 -24.58 8.43
N HIS A 324 20.65 -23.95 8.88
CA HIS A 324 21.13 -23.92 10.27
C HIS A 324 20.69 -22.67 11.05
N ARG A 325 19.92 -21.78 10.43
CA ARG A 325 19.44 -20.52 11.02
C ARG A 325 17.93 -20.38 10.81
N SER A 326 17.29 -19.57 11.64
CA SER A 326 15.90 -19.16 11.44
C SER A 326 15.87 -17.71 10.96
N ILE A 327 15.30 -17.46 9.78
CA ILE A 327 15.06 -16.11 9.24
C ILE A 327 13.65 -15.62 9.56
N GLY A 328 12.77 -16.51 10.00
CA GLY A 328 11.44 -16.27 10.53
C GLY A 328 11.03 -17.44 11.41
N HIS A 329 10.24 -17.18 12.44
CA HIS A 329 9.77 -18.20 13.37
C HIS A 329 8.32 -17.92 13.77
N TYR A 330 7.46 -17.89 12.76
CA TYR A 330 6.06 -17.53 12.93
C TYR A 330 5.20 -18.79 13.09
N THR A 331 4.34 -18.79 14.10
CA THR A 331 3.51 -19.97 14.45
C THR A 331 2.65 -20.41 13.26
N HIS A 332 2.14 -19.48 12.46
CA HIS A 332 1.23 -19.73 11.34
C HIS A 332 1.93 -19.73 9.96
N GLU A 333 3.24 -19.97 9.88
CA GLU A 333 4.01 -19.92 8.63
C GLU A 333 3.51 -20.88 7.53
N LYS A 334 2.81 -21.95 7.88
CA LYS A 334 2.18 -22.90 6.95
C LYS A 334 0.69 -23.09 7.26
N ASN A 335 -0.03 -21.96 7.44
CA ASN A 335 -1.46 -22.01 7.69
C ASN A 335 -2.22 -22.49 6.45
N ALA A 336 -2.93 -23.62 6.58
CA ALA A 336 -3.65 -24.24 5.49
C ALA A 336 -4.85 -23.39 5.00
N LEU A 337 -5.54 -22.72 5.92
CA LEU A 337 -6.67 -21.84 5.58
C LEU A 337 -6.20 -20.62 4.78
N CYS A 338 -5.11 -19.98 5.22
CA CYS A 338 -4.54 -18.84 4.52
C CYS A 338 -4.03 -19.23 3.13
N ALA A 339 -3.37 -20.40 3.03
CA ALA A 339 -2.89 -20.91 1.74
C ALA A 339 -4.03 -21.27 0.78
N ALA A 340 -5.13 -21.85 1.27
CA ALA A 340 -6.31 -22.14 0.46
C ALA A 340 -7.00 -20.84 -0.03
N ALA A 341 -7.08 -19.83 0.82
CA ALA A 341 -7.59 -18.50 0.45
C ALA A 341 -6.72 -17.84 -0.63
N ALA A 342 -5.39 -17.86 -0.43
CA ALA A 342 -4.41 -17.30 -1.37
C ALA A 342 -4.49 -17.96 -2.75
N LEU A 343 -4.57 -19.29 -2.79
CA LEU A 343 -4.71 -20.03 -4.05
C LEU A 343 -5.99 -19.64 -4.79
N ALA A 344 -7.11 -19.57 -4.09
CA ALA A 344 -8.40 -19.18 -4.69
C ALA A 344 -8.38 -17.74 -5.19
N GLU A 345 -7.75 -16.81 -4.46
CA GLU A 345 -7.56 -15.42 -4.89
C GLU A 345 -6.72 -15.35 -6.18
N ILE A 346 -5.58 -16.01 -6.22
CA ILE A 346 -4.69 -16.03 -7.39
C ILE A 346 -5.42 -16.65 -8.59
N GLU A 347 -6.10 -17.77 -8.42
CA GLU A 347 -6.85 -18.43 -9.47
C GLU A 347 -7.99 -17.56 -10.01
N PHE A 348 -8.69 -16.84 -9.12
CA PHE A 348 -9.73 -15.90 -9.50
C PHE A 348 -9.18 -14.74 -10.34
N ILE A 349 -8.05 -14.14 -9.91
CA ILE A 349 -7.39 -13.04 -10.63
C ILE A 349 -6.95 -13.50 -12.03
N GLU A 350 -6.34 -14.69 -12.15
CA GLU A 350 -5.89 -15.24 -13.44
C GLU A 350 -7.05 -15.57 -14.36
N THR A 351 -8.04 -16.36 -13.87
CA THR A 351 -9.17 -16.83 -14.66
C THR A 351 -10.03 -15.69 -15.19
N ARG A 352 -10.21 -14.65 -14.38
CA ARG A 352 -10.96 -13.44 -14.76
C ARG A 352 -10.09 -12.41 -15.47
N ARG A 353 -8.79 -12.68 -15.66
CA ARG A 353 -7.83 -11.77 -16.30
C ARG A 353 -7.85 -10.36 -15.66
N LEU A 354 -7.91 -10.31 -14.33
CA LEU A 354 -8.08 -9.03 -13.62
C LEU A 354 -6.87 -8.10 -13.75
N ALA A 355 -5.68 -8.63 -13.99
CA ALA A 355 -4.51 -7.79 -14.30
C ALA A 355 -4.71 -7.04 -15.63
N ASP A 356 -5.16 -7.72 -16.70
CA ASP A 356 -5.45 -7.05 -17.97
C ASP A 356 -6.59 -6.03 -17.83
N HIS A 357 -7.63 -6.38 -17.07
CA HIS A 357 -8.72 -5.45 -16.76
C HIS A 357 -8.21 -4.22 -16.02
N SER A 358 -7.37 -4.41 -14.99
CA SER A 358 -6.72 -3.31 -14.26
C SER A 358 -5.90 -2.41 -15.16
N ALA A 359 -5.12 -2.98 -16.10
CA ALA A 359 -4.35 -2.20 -17.07
C ALA A 359 -5.27 -1.34 -17.97
N ALA A 360 -6.31 -1.97 -18.55
CA ALA A 360 -7.22 -1.28 -19.47
C ALA A 360 -8.07 -0.20 -18.77
N LEU A 361 -8.68 -0.55 -17.64
CA LEU A 361 -9.51 0.40 -16.88
C LEU A 361 -8.66 1.49 -16.23
N GLY A 362 -7.45 1.17 -15.78
CA GLY A 362 -6.49 2.15 -15.24
C GLY A 362 -6.09 3.19 -16.29
N ALA A 363 -5.75 2.76 -17.51
CA ALA A 363 -5.44 3.68 -18.60
C ALA A 363 -6.63 4.58 -18.94
N TYR A 364 -7.85 4.04 -18.99
CA TYR A 364 -9.06 4.82 -19.17
C TYR A 364 -9.27 5.84 -18.04
N THR A 365 -9.09 5.42 -16.79
CA THR A 365 -9.26 6.28 -15.61
C THR A 365 -8.25 7.43 -15.62
N LEU A 366 -6.98 7.16 -15.92
CA LEU A 366 -5.95 8.18 -16.05
C LEU A 366 -6.28 9.19 -17.16
N GLN A 367 -6.80 8.72 -18.29
CA GLN A 367 -7.25 9.61 -19.36
C GLN A 367 -8.39 10.53 -18.89
N ARG A 368 -9.40 10.01 -18.19
CA ARG A 368 -10.49 10.81 -17.59
C ARG A 368 -9.96 11.84 -16.59
N LEU A 369 -9.06 11.43 -15.70
CA LEU A 369 -8.47 12.31 -14.68
C LEU A 369 -7.58 13.41 -15.30
N ASN A 370 -6.84 13.11 -16.36
CA ASN A 370 -6.09 14.13 -17.10
C ASN A 370 -7.02 15.18 -17.76
N GLN A 371 -8.16 14.75 -18.31
CA GLN A 371 -9.19 15.68 -18.81
C GLN A 371 -9.81 16.51 -17.69
N MET A 372 -9.99 15.96 -16.47
CA MET A 372 -10.40 16.73 -15.30
C MET A 372 -9.32 17.75 -14.91
N GLN A 373 -8.04 17.36 -14.92
CA GLN A 373 -6.90 18.25 -14.62
C GLN A 373 -6.86 19.50 -15.54
N GLU A 374 -7.25 19.35 -16.81
CA GLU A 374 -7.36 20.48 -17.74
C GLU A 374 -8.43 21.48 -17.32
N ARG A 375 -9.53 21.01 -16.70
CA ARG A 375 -10.68 21.84 -16.29
C ARG A 375 -10.56 22.35 -14.86
N HIS A 376 -9.86 21.63 -13.99
CA HIS A 376 -9.76 21.92 -12.55
C HIS A 376 -8.34 22.35 -12.16
N PRO A 377 -8.12 23.65 -11.89
CA PRO A 377 -6.82 24.17 -11.46
C PRO A 377 -6.27 23.50 -10.19
N MET A 378 -7.16 23.02 -9.32
CA MET A 378 -6.80 22.33 -8.08
C MET A 378 -6.14 20.96 -8.31
N ILE A 379 -6.36 20.31 -9.44
CA ILE A 379 -5.67 19.07 -9.79
C ILE A 379 -4.28 19.40 -10.33
N GLY A 380 -3.25 19.22 -9.51
CA GLY A 380 -1.87 19.51 -9.85
C GLY A 380 -1.22 18.42 -10.68
N HIS A 381 -1.42 17.16 -10.28
CA HIS A 381 -0.82 16.00 -10.94
C HIS A 381 -1.68 14.75 -10.79
N VAL A 382 -1.63 13.91 -11.82
CA VAL A 382 -2.28 12.59 -11.82
C VAL A 382 -1.23 11.56 -12.21
N ALA A 383 -1.07 10.53 -11.41
CA ALA A 383 -0.12 9.45 -11.69
C ALA A 383 -0.69 8.08 -11.28
N GLY A 384 -0.14 7.02 -11.86
CA GLY A 384 -0.50 5.64 -11.49
C GLY A 384 -0.21 4.62 -12.57
N LEU A 385 -0.35 3.35 -12.21
CA LEU A 385 -0.34 2.19 -13.11
C LEU A 385 -1.48 1.24 -12.73
N GLY A 386 -2.22 0.78 -13.74
CA GLY A 386 -3.41 -0.02 -13.51
C GLY A 386 -4.41 0.71 -12.59
N LEU A 387 -4.94 0.01 -11.61
CA LEU A 387 -5.84 0.56 -10.60
C LEU A 387 -5.12 0.95 -9.29
N HIS A 388 -3.92 1.49 -9.41
CA HIS A 388 -3.16 2.15 -8.37
C HIS A 388 -2.91 3.58 -8.80
N ILE A 389 -3.79 4.52 -8.44
CA ILE A 389 -3.87 5.87 -8.98
C ILE A 389 -3.86 6.90 -7.85
N GLY A 390 -3.15 8.01 -8.05
CA GLY A 390 -3.12 9.17 -7.18
C GLY A 390 -3.45 10.46 -7.91
N ILE A 391 -4.11 11.36 -7.20
CA ILE A 391 -4.49 12.70 -7.64
C ILE A 391 -3.94 13.69 -6.63
N ASP A 392 -2.90 14.42 -7.00
CA ASP A 392 -2.24 15.42 -6.16
C ASP A 392 -2.99 16.75 -6.28
N LEU A 393 -3.60 17.18 -5.18
CA LEU A 393 -4.34 18.45 -5.12
C LEU A 393 -3.44 19.59 -4.65
N ILE A 394 -3.55 20.72 -5.34
CA ILE A 394 -2.74 21.92 -5.08
C ILE A 394 -3.63 23.17 -4.98
N LYS A 395 -3.14 24.18 -4.29
CA LYS A 395 -3.77 25.51 -4.25
C LYS A 395 -3.32 26.40 -5.41
N ASP A 396 -2.08 26.23 -5.85
CA ASP A 396 -1.47 27.05 -6.88
C ASP A 396 -0.49 26.23 -7.74
N ARG A 397 -0.60 26.33 -9.06
CA ARG A 397 0.20 25.55 -10.01
C ARG A 397 1.69 25.92 -10.04
N ALA A 398 2.02 27.19 -9.74
CA ALA A 398 3.40 27.66 -9.80
C ALA A 398 4.19 27.24 -8.55
N THR A 399 3.57 27.33 -7.37
CA THR A 399 4.18 26.95 -6.10
C THR A 399 4.01 25.49 -5.75
N LYS A 400 3.02 24.80 -6.36
CA LYS A 400 2.56 23.46 -6.02
C LYS A 400 2.19 23.31 -4.54
N GLU A 401 1.71 24.39 -3.88
CA GLU A 401 1.27 24.35 -2.50
C GLU A 401 0.18 23.30 -2.31
N ARG A 402 0.34 22.43 -1.31
CA ARG A 402 -0.57 21.31 -1.02
C ARG A 402 -1.94 21.82 -0.57
N ALA A 403 -3.01 21.35 -1.20
CA ALA A 403 -4.40 21.67 -0.86
C ALA A 403 -4.97 20.72 0.20
N VAL A 404 -4.35 20.71 1.42
CA VAL A 404 -4.66 19.76 2.49
C VAL A 404 -6.08 19.94 3.03
N ASP A 405 -6.51 21.18 3.27
CA ASP A 405 -7.86 21.47 3.76
C ASP A 405 -8.93 21.14 2.72
N GLU A 406 -8.65 21.46 1.47
CA GLU A 406 -9.52 21.22 0.33
C GLU A 406 -9.67 19.72 0.07
N ALA A 407 -8.58 18.95 0.15
CA ALA A 407 -8.60 17.49 -0.01
C ALA A 407 -9.48 16.81 1.05
N GLU A 408 -9.39 17.24 2.30
CA GLU A 408 -10.26 16.74 3.37
C GLU A 408 -11.74 17.08 3.09
N ILE A 409 -12.04 18.30 2.67
CA ILE A 409 -13.40 18.71 2.34
C ILE A 409 -13.95 17.85 1.19
N ILE A 410 -13.17 17.64 0.12
CA ILE A 410 -13.53 16.79 -1.01
C ILE A 410 -13.81 15.36 -0.53
N MET A 411 -12.94 14.80 0.31
CA MET A 411 -13.11 13.45 0.86
C MET A 411 -14.45 13.30 1.59
N PHE A 412 -14.83 14.24 2.46
CA PHE A 412 -16.11 14.15 3.18
C PHE A 412 -17.33 14.39 2.28
N LYS A 413 -17.24 15.29 1.29
CA LYS A 413 -18.29 15.47 0.28
C LYS A 413 -18.50 14.20 -0.55
N CYS A 414 -17.43 13.52 -0.97
CA CYS A 414 -17.50 12.24 -1.67
C CYS A 414 -18.11 11.16 -0.78
N LEU A 415 -17.70 11.08 0.48
CA LEU A 415 -18.23 10.11 1.44
C LEU A 415 -19.74 10.27 1.66
N GLU A 416 -20.25 11.51 1.75
CA GLU A 416 -21.70 11.76 1.82
C GLU A 416 -22.45 11.30 0.55
N ARG A 417 -21.78 11.26 -0.61
CA ARG A 417 -22.34 10.78 -1.89
C ARG A 417 -22.12 9.27 -2.13
N GLY A 418 -21.51 8.57 -1.15
CA GLY A 418 -21.29 7.12 -1.24
C GLY A 418 -20.02 6.71 -1.98
N LEU A 419 -19.00 7.58 -1.99
CA LEU A 419 -17.64 7.28 -2.47
C LEU A 419 -16.65 7.38 -1.30
N SER A 420 -15.95 6.30 -1.01
CA SER A 420 -14.95 6.20 0.07
C SER A 420 -13.56 6.02 -0.52
N PHE A 421 -12.63 6.87 -0.14
CA PHE A 421 -11.20 6.78 -0.44
C PHE A 421 -10.37 7.35 0.72
N LYS A 422 -9.04 7.26 0.61
CA LYS A 422 -8.10 7.82 1.59
C LYS A 422 -7.27 8.92 0.94
N THR A 423 -6.91 9.93 1.74
CA THR A 423 -5.84 10.89 1.41
C THR A 423 -4.50 10.38 1.96
N ILE A 424 -3.43 10.57 1.21
CA ILE A 424 -2.04 10.38 1.64
C ILE A 424 -1.32 11.73 1.47
N ASP A 425 -0.29 12.01 2.26
CA ASP A 425 0.42 13.30 2.30
C ASP A 425 -0.51 14.50 2.50
N GLY A 426 -1.68 14.26 3.06
CA GLY A 426 -2.72 15.24 3.33
C GLY A 426 -3.50 15.73 2.08
N ASN A 427 -2.92 15.68 0.89
CA ASN A 427 -3.49 16.25 -0.33
C ASN A 427 -3.56 15.31 -1.54
N VAL A 428 -3.02 14.10 -1.45
CA VAL A 428 -3.10 13.11 -2.54
C VAL A 428 -4.28 12.19 -2.30
N LEU A 429 -5.27 12.24 -3.19
CA LEU A 429 -6.40 11.32 -3.18
C LEU A 429 -5.97 10.02 -3.84
N THR A 430 -6.15 8.88 -3.16
CA THR A 430 -5.73 7.57 -3.67
C THR A 430 -6.92 6.73 -4.10
N LEU A 431 -6.88 6.22 -5.32
CA LEU A 431 -7.89 5.35 -5.90
C LEU A 431 -7.30 3.95 -6.11
N ARG A 432 -7.71 3.01 -5.26
CA ARG A 432 -7.30 1.60 -5.26
C ARG A 432 -8.50 0.68 -5.07
N PRO A 433 -9.50 0.71 -5.98
CA PRO A 433 -10.68 -0.13 -5.85
C PRO A 433 -10.34 -1.62 -5.97
N ALA A 434 -11.29 -2.50 -5.61
CA ALA A 434 -11.19 -3.89 -6.00
C ALA A 434 -11.08 -4.02 -7.54
N LEU A 435 -10.29 -5.00 -8.03
CA LEU A 435 -10.03 -5.15 -9.46
C LEU A 435 -11.27 -5.59 -10.26
N VAL A 436 -12.33 -6.00 -9.58
CA VAL A 436 -13.62 -6.36 -10.18
C VAL A 436 -14.51 -5.15 -10.49
N ILE A 437 -14.08 -3.94 -10.20
CA ILE A 437 -14.83 -2.71 -10.50
C ILE A 437 -15.11 -2.61 -11.99
N THR A 438 -16.35 -2.29 -12.36
CA THR A 438 -16.74 -2.08 -13.75
C THR A 438 -16.39 -0.66 -14.20
N ARG A 439 -16.43 -0.44 -15.51
CA ARG A 439 -16.23 0.89 -16.09
C ARG A 439 -17.31 1.86 -15.63
N GLU A 440 -18.56 1.42 -15.60
CA GLU A 440 -19.71 2.22 -15.18
C GLU A 440 -19.61 2.63 -13.70
N GLU A 441 -19.10 1.73 -12.85
CA GLU A 441 -18.86 2.03 -11.44
C GLU A 441 -17.69 3.01 -11.26
N MET A 442 -16.64 2.87 -12.06
CA MET A 442 -15.53 3.82 -12.09
C MET A 442 -16.00 5.20 -12.57
N ASP A 443 -16.78 5.27 -13.64
CA ASP A 443 -17.34 6.53 -14.15
C ASP A 443 -18.17 7.23 -13.08
N ARG A 444 -19.05 6.48 -12.39
CA ARG A 444 -19.84 7.02 -11.27
C ARG A 444 -18.96 7.56 -10.14
N ALA A 445 -17.89 6.87 -9.82
CA ALA A 445 -16.95 7.32 -8.78
C ALA A 445 -16.23 8.62 -9.19
N LEU A 446 -15.79 8.71 -10.44
CA LEU A 446 -15.14 9.90 -10.98
C LEU A 446 -16.11 11.09 -11.10
N ASP A 447 -17.37 10.85 -11.47
CA ASP A 447 -18.39 11.89 -11.52
C ASP A 447 -18.65 12.50 -10.12
N ILE A 448 -18.78 11.63 -9.09
CA ILE A 448 -18.90 12.08 -7.68
C ILE A 448 -17.68 12.91 -7.26
N LEU A 449 -16.49 12.46 -7.64
CA LEU A 449 -15.25 13.17 -7.32
C LEU A 449 -15.18 14.53 -8.01
N GLU A 450 -15.50 14.59 -9.30
CA GLU A 450 -15.49 15.83 -10.09
C GLU A 450 -16.48 16.86 -9.54
N GLU A 451 -17.71 16.44 -9.19
CA GLU A 451 -18.69 17.31 -8.53
C GLU A 451 -18.18 17.87 -7.20
N ALA A 452 -17.50 17.04 -6.39
CA ALA A 452 -16.95 17.49 -5.11
C ALA A 452 -15.79 18.49 -5.28
N ILE A 453 -14.93 18.30 -6.28
CA ILE A 453 -13.86 19.24 -6.65
C ILE A 453 -14.46 20.59 -7.11
N ASP A 454 -15.42 20.54 -8.02
CA ASP A 454 -16.16 21.69 -8.53
C ASP A 454 -16.75 22.57 -7.41
N GLU A 455 -17.38 21.93 -6.42
CA GLU A 455 -17.97 22.63 -5.28
C GLU A 455 -16.91 23.34 -4.41
N VAL A 456 -15.77 22.66 -4.18
CA VAL A 456 -14.69 23.23 -3.37
C VAL A 456 -14.00 24.38 -4.12
N GLU A 457 -13.79 24.28 -5.43
CA GLU A 457 -13.25 25.36 -6.25
C GLU A 457 -14.16 26.59 -6.28
N ARG A 458 -15.47 26.41 -6.12
CA ARG A 458 -16.45 27.51 -5.93
C ARG A 458 -16.50 28.04 -4.50
N GLY A 459 -15.63 27.61 -3.60
CA GLY A 459 -15.53 28.07 -2.21
C GLY A 459 -16.54 27.44 -1.26
N GLN A 460 -17.14 26.30 -1.59
CA GLN A 460 -18.08 25.61 -0.72
C GLN A 460 -17.33 24.77 0.32
N SER A 461 -17.52 25.10 1.59
CA SER A 461 -16.99 24.32 2.72
C SER A 461 -17.80 23.02 2.96
N TYR A 462 -17.25 22.15 3.78
CA TYR A 462 -17.96 20.99 4.31
C TYR A 462 -18.75 21.31 5.59
#